data_99e2ab4fbbb6aaa24545ada3648262c4
#
_entry.id   99e2ab4fbbb6aaa24545ada3648262c4
#
_cell.length_a   1.000
_cell.length_b   1.000
_cell.length_c   1.000
_cell.angle_alpha   90.00
_cell.angle_beta   90.00
_cell.angle_gamma   90.00
#
_symmetry.space_group_name_H-M   'P 1'
#
loop_
_entity.id
_entity.type
_entity.pdbx_description
1 polymer ?
#
loop_
_entity_poly.entity_id
_entity_poly.type
_entity_poly.pdbx_seq_one_letter_code
_entity_poly.pdbx_strand_id
1 'polypeptide(L)'
;MSDTPLSSLDSRQQRLLANAQRALEKGNAEYVVTACGEILNDHPGCLPVRQLQRVAQLRGSVKGGWMGKAVSGLTNLPFSLGGKSGGPEKSLARAEKILSEDPRSLAGLKLLAEASSEFDWPETVAFALEAIREIEPENRDNLLALGEAWLAADKPDQSLKVADALLRLNPVDGEAQSLMRKASIARTTDQGHWDEGGDYRDKLKDESESIALEKQSAPA
;
A
#
# COMPACT_ATOMS: atom_id res chain seq x y z
N MET A 1 -4.78 6.92 12.00
CA MET A 1 -3.32 6.87 12.30
C MET A 1 -2.61 6.45 11.03
N SER A 2 -1.48 7.05 10.65
CA SER A 2 -0.71 6.61 9.47
C SER A 2 0.11 5.36 9.79
N ASP A 3 0.52 4.62 8.74
CA ASP A 3 1.47 3.53 8.86
C ASP A 3 2.73 3.97 9.66
N THR A 4 3.34 3.05 10.39
CA THR A 4 4.47 3.36 11.28
C THR A 4 5.74 3.66 10.47
N PRO A 5 6.36 4.85 10.59
CA PRO A 5 7.55 5.18 9.83
C PRO A 5 8.79 4.45 10.36
N LEU A 6 9.81 4.27 9.50
CA LEU A 6 11.11 3.68 9.90
C LEU A 6 11.82 4.45 10.99
N SER A 7 11.57 5.75 11.13
CA SER A 7 12.13 6.60 12.18
C SER A 7 11.66 6.25 13.59
N SER A 8 10.58 5.49 13.73
CA SER A 8 10.07 5.01 15.02
C SER A 8 10.84 3.80 15.57
N LEU A 9 11.62 3.13 14.72
CA LEU A 9 12.44 1.99 15.12
C LEU A 9 13.60 2.44 16.02
N ASP A 10 13.83 1.69 17.08
CA ASP A 10 14.99 1.91 17.93
C ASP A 10 16.33 1.54 17.23
N SER A 11 17.47 1.90 17.85
CA SER A 11 18.80 1.64 17.27
C SER A 11 19.10 0.15 17.08
N ARG A 12 18.52 -0.74 17.90
CA ARG A 12 18.66 -2.21 17.75
C ARG A 12 17.87 -2.70 16.56
N GLN A 13 16.63 -2.27 16.44
CA GLN A 13 15.71 -2.63 15.34
C GLN A 13 16.20 -2.10 13.99
N GLN A 14 16.76 -0.88 13.96
CA GLN A 14 17.38 -0.34 12.75
C GLN A 14 18.59 -1.18 12.30
N ARG A 15 19.45 -1.62 13.24
CA ARG A 15 20.57 -2.53 12.93
C ARG A 15 20.07 -3.90 12.46
N LEU A 16 19.02 -4.42 13.09
CA LEU A 16 18.39 -5.70 12.70
C LEU A 16 17.85 -5.60 11.27
N LEU A 17 17.14 -4.52 10.93
CA LEU A 17 16.65 -4.25 9.58
C LEU A 17 17.79 -4.15 8.56
N ALA A 18 18.85 -3.42 8.86
CA ALA A 18 20.02 -3.31 7.98
C ALA A 18 20.71 -4.67 7.75
N ASN A 19 20.76 -5.51 8.78
CA ASN A 19 21.29 -6.87 8.65
C ASN A 19 20.36 -7.76 7.81
N ALA A 20 19.03 -7.62 7.96
CA ALA A 20 18.05 -8.31 7.14
C ALA A 20 18.17 -7.94 5.66
N GLN A 21 18.35 -6.66 5.34
CA GLN A 21 18.57 -6.19 3.97
C GLN A 21 19.81 -6.84 3.33
N ARG A 22 20.94 -6.84 4.04
CA ARG A 22 22.18 -7.52 3.58
C ARG A 22 22.02 -9.03 3.44
N ALA A 23 21.23 -9.64 4.33
CA ALA A 23 20.93 -11.07 4.27
C ALA A 23 20.06 -11.42 3.05
N LEU A 24 19.13 -10.53 2.68
CA LEU A 24 18.31 -10.69 1.47
C LEU A 24 19.17 -10.69 0.20
N GLU A 25 20.16 -9.79 0.13
CA GLU A 25 21.13 -9.74 -0.98
C GLU A 25 21.94 -11.03 -1.10
N LYS A 26 22.30 -11.63 0.04
CA LYS A 26 23.01 -12.92 0.12
C LYS A 26 22.10 -14.15 -0.08
N GLY A 27 20.79 -13.93 -0.26
CA GLY A 27 19.81 -14.99 -0.48
C GLY A 27 19.39 -15.77 0.78
N ASN A 28 19.68 -15.24 1.98
CA ASN A 28 19.26 -15.84 3.25
C ASN A 28 17.86 -15.38 3.63
N ALA A 29 16.85 -15.90 2.93
CA ALA A 29 15.45 -15.49 3.11
C ALA A 29 14.91 -15.86 4.51
N GLU A 30 15.33 -16.98 5.10
CA GLU A 30 14.87 -17.43 6.41
C GLU A 30 15.24 -16.42 7.52
N TYR A 31 16.50 -15.98 7.53
CA TYR A 31 16.94 -14.95 8.47
C TYR A 31 16.15 -13.65 8.31
N VAL A 32 15.90 -13.23 7.05
CA VAL A 32 15.12 -12.00 6.77
C VAL A 32 13.71 -12.10 7.34
N VAL A 33 13.02 -13.22 7.12
CA VAL A 33 11.66 -13.44 7.62
C VAL A 33 11.64 -13.37 9.15
N THR A 34 12.61 -14.03 9.82
CA THR A 34 12.70 -14.02 11.28
C THR A 34 12.98 -12.61 11.82
N ALA A 35 13.97 -11.92 11.25
CA ALA A 35 14.35 -10.58 11.69
C ALA A 35 13.23 -9.55 11.47
N CYS A 36 12.56 -9.59 10.31
CA CYS A 36 11.40 -8.73 10.05
C CYS A 36 10.23 -9.07 10.98
N GLY A 37 9.99 -10.34 11.27
CA GLY A 37 8.95 -10.77 12.21
C GLY A 37 9.20 -10.23 13.63
N GLU A 38 10.45 -10.21 14.11
CA GLU A 38 10.81 -9.61 15.40
C GLU A 38 10.45 -8.11 15.44
N ILE A 39 10.77 -7.36 14.39
CA ILE A 39 10.44 -5.93 14.30
C ILE A 39 8.92 -5.71 14.20
N LEU A 40 8.21 -6.50 13.41
CA LEU A 40 6.77 -6.37 13.21
C LEU A 40 5.95 -6.76 14.45
N ASN A 41 6.49 -7.55 15.38
CA ASN A 41 5.83 -7.81 16.66
C ASN A 41 5.70 -6.53 17.51
N ASP A 42 6.72 -5.65 17.46
CA ASP A 42 6.71 -4.39 18.20
C ASP A 42 6.10 -3.24 17.37
N HIS A 43 6.27 -3.28 16.06
CA HIS A 43 5.84 -2.25 15.11
C HIS A 43 5.03 -2.85 13.94
N PRO A 44 3.82 -3.37 14.21
CA PRO A 44 3.05 -4.11 13.19
C PRO A 44 2.59 -3.26 12.00
N GLY A 45 2.52 -1.93 12.15
CA GLY A 45 2.23 -0.97 11.07
C GLY A 45 3.44 -0.54 10.26
N CYS A 46 4.64 -1.13 10.46
CA CYS A 46 5.83 -0.72 9.71
C CYS A 46 5.86 -1.34 8.31
N LEU A 47 5.24 -0.65 7.34
CA LEU A 47 5.13 -1.13 5.97
C LEU A 47 6.48 -1.48 5.30
N PRO A 48 7.56 -0.67 5.42
CA PRO A 48 8.83 -1.04 4.79
C PRO A 48 9.42 -2.37 5.28
N VAL A 49 9.23 -2.69 6.57
CA VAL A 49 9.66 -3.99 7.14
C VAL A 49 8.81 -5.12 6.57
N ARG A 50 7.49 -4.91 6.46
CA ARG A 50 6.55 -5.86 5.88
C ARG A 50 6.85 -6.14 4.40
N GLN A 51 7.20 -5.12 3.64
CA GLN A 51 7.61 -5.25 2.23
C GLN A 51 8.86 -6.11 2.10
N LEU A 52 9.89 -5.87 2.94
CA LEU A 52 11.12 -6.67 2.97
C LEU A 52 10.83 -8.14 3.32
N GLN A 53 9.98 -8.37 4.34
CA GLN A 53 9.56 -9.70 4.75
C GLN A 53 8.89 -10.46 3.59
N ARG A 54 7.92 -9.82 2.90
CA ARG A 54 7.22 -10.43 1.77
C ARG A 54 8.17 -10.81 0.64
N VAL A 55 9.12 -9.94 0.29
CA VAL A 55 10.13 -10.27 -0.73
C VAL A 55 10.93 -11.51 -0.34
N ALA A 56 11.32 -11.64 0.94
CA ALA A 56 12.02 -12.81 1.43
C ALA A 56 11.16 -14.08 1.42
N GLN A 57 9.89 -13.98 1.84
CA GLN A 57 8.94 -15.08 1.81
C GLN A 57 8.73 -15.61 0.39
N LEU A 58 8.52 -14.72 -0.59
CA LEU A 58 8.36 -15.09 -2.00
C LEU A 58 9.63 -15.75 -2.57
N ARG A 59 10.82 -15.25 -2.24
CA ARG A 59 12.09 -15.86 -2.67
C ARG A 59 12.35 -17.21 -2.01
N GLY A 60 11.96 -17.36 -0.76
CA GLY A 60 12.08 -18.61 0.00
C GLY A 60 11.16 -19.70 -0.54
N SER A 61 9.93 -19.35 -0.91
CA SER A 61 8.95 -20.31 -1.45
C SER A 61 9.37 -20.86 -2.83
N VAL A 62 10.04 -20.06 -3.66
CA VAL A 62 10.54 -20.51 -4.98
C VAL A 62 11.66 -21.53 -4.84
N LYS A 63 12.50 -21.44 -3.79
CA LYS A 63 13.62 -22.39 -3.57
C LYS A 63 13.20 -23.74 -2.96
N GLY A 64 11.90 -23.96 -2.71
CA GLY A 64 11.32 -25.30 -2.47
C GLY A 64 11.75 -25.99 -1.18
N GLY A 65 12.31 -25.30 -0.19
CA GLY A 65 13.01 -25.95 0.91
C GLY A 65 12.26 -26.12 2.22
N TRP A 66 11.50 -25.15 2.70
CA TRP A 66 10.99 -25.24 4.08
C TRP A 66 9.47 -25.17 4.23
N MET A 67 8.74 -24.72 3.21
CA MET A 67 7.28 -24.60 3.29
C MET A 67 6.48 -25.79 2.75
N GLY A 68 7.15 -26.83 2.24
CA GLY A 68 6.47 -27.97 1.60
C GLY A 68 5.82 -28.99 2.54
N LYS A 69 5.87 -28.85 3.87
CA LYS A 69 5.40 -29.88 4.80
C LYS A 69 4.20 -29.55 5.69
N ALA A 70 3.70 -28.34 5.70
CA ALA A 70 2.68 -27.94 6.70
C ALA A 70 1.29 -27.59 6.15
N VAL A 71 1.07 -27.52 4.84
CA VAL A 71 -0.10 -26.80 4.29
C VAL A 71 -1.30 -27.65 3.86
N SER A 72 -1.22 -28.98 3.90
CA SER A 72 -2.34 -29.82 3.42
C SER A 72 -3.57 -29.86 4.35
N GLY A 73 -3.54 -29.21 5.50
CA GLY A 73 -4.62 -29.27 6.48
C GLY A 73 -5.46 -27.99 6.68
N LEU A 74 -4.96 -26.82 6.30
CA LEU A 74 -5.62 -25.55 6.65
C LEU A 74 -6.40 -24.89 5.51
N THR A 75 -6.26 -25.33 4.26
CA THR A 75 -6.95 -24.77 3.10
C THR A 75 -8.45 -25.01 3.08
N ASN A 76 -8.97 -25.87 3.97
CA ASN A 76 -10.39 -26.24 4.05
C ASN A 76 -11.11 -25.73 5.31
N LEU A 77 -10.52 -24.83 6.09
CA LEU A 77 -11.28 -24.18 7.15
C LEU A 77 -12.22 -23.17 6.49
N PRO A 78 -13.54 -23.33 6.62
CA PRO A 78 -14.47 -22.38 6.05
C PRO A 78 -14.20 -21.00 6.63
N PHE A 79 -14.01 -20.02 5.76
CA PHE A 79 -13.78 -18.60 6.07
C PHE A 79 -14.84 -18.03 7.04
N SER A 80 -16.01 -18.66 7.08
CA SER A 80 -17.14 -18.31 7.95
C SER A 80 -16.98 -18.65 9.44
N LEU A 81 -15.95 -19.39 9.86
CA LEU A 81 -15.69 -19.73 11.27
C LEU A 81 -14.81 -18.72 12.02
N GLY A 82 -14.35 -17.68 11.33
CA GLY A 82 -13.63 -16.56 11.92
C GLY A 82 -14.52 -15.33 12.05
N GLY A 83 -15.63 -15.43 12.79
CA GLY A 83 -16.38 -14.24 13.18
C GLY A 83 -15.45 -13.23 13.86
N LYS A 84 -15.81 -11.94 13.78
CA LYS A 84 -15.15 -10.76 14.39
C LYS A 84 -14.86 -10.87 15.91
N SER A 85 -14.68 -12.06 16.43
CA SER A 85 -14.49 -12.41 17.83
C SER A 85 -13.02 -12.40 18.19
N GLY A 86 -12.40 -11.21 18.23
CA GLY A 86 -11.03 -11.16 18.72
C GLY A 86 -10.27 -9.83 18.51
N GLY A 87 -10.87 -8.86 17.83
CA GLY A 87 -10.23 -7.57 17.53
C GLY A 87 -9.22 -7.62 16.35
N PRO A 88 -8.81 -6.44 15.87
CA PRO A 88 -7.91 -6.32 14.72
C PRO A 88 -6.52 -6.92 14.96
N GLU A 89 -6.01 -6.91 16.21
CA GLU A 89 -4.72 -7.50 16.58
C GLU A 89 -4.69 -9.01 16.31
N LYS A 90 -5.76 -9.73 16.68
CA LYS A 90 -5.85 -11.18 16.45
C LYS A 90 -6.03 -11.50 14.97
N SER A 91 -6.78 -10.67 14.24
CA SER A 91 -6.94 -10.78 12.81
C SER A 91 -5.60 -10.57 12.09
N LEU A 92 -4.83 -9.57 12.50
CA LEU A 92 -3.49 -9.29 11.99
C LEU A 92 -2.53 -10.47 12.26
N ALA A 93 -2.46 -10.95 13.51
CA ALA A 93 -1.60 -12.08 13.88
C ALA A 93 -1.97 -13.37 13.09
N ARG A 94 -3.26 -13.58 12.82
CA ARG A 94 -3.72 -14.70 11.99
C ARG A 94 -3.33 -14.52 10.53
N ALA A 95 -3.45 -13.30 9.98
CA ALA A 95 -2.99 -12.99 8.63
C ALA A 95 -1.50 -13.26 8.47
N GLU A 96 -0.68 -12.78 9.41
CA GLU A 96 0.76 -13.02 9.44
C GLU A 96 1.11 -14.51 9.47
N LYS A 97 0.40 -15.28 10.30
CA LYS A 97 0.60 -16.74 10.36
C LYS A 97 0.30 -17.39 9.02
N ILE A 98 -0.84 -17.08 8.40
CA ILE A 98 -1.21 -17.62 7.08
C ILE A 98 -0.17 -17.22 6.02
N LEU A 99 0.25 -15.96 5.99
CA LEU A 99 1.21 -15.45 5.02
C LEU A 99 2.64 -15.96 5.24
N SER A 100 2.98 -16.36 6.47
CA SER A 100 4.25 -17.03 6.73
C SER A 100 4.28 -18.45 6.16
N GLU A 101 3.14 -19.12 6.10
CA GLU A 101 3.00 -20.47 5.54
C GLU A 101 2.81 -20.41 3.99
N ASP A 102 1.96 -19.53 3.52
CA ASP A 102 1.72 -19.26 2.08
C ASP A 102 1.68 -17.77 1.79
N PRO A 103 2.77 -17.18 1.30
CA PRO A 103 2.83 -15.75 0.97
C PRO A 103 1.86 -15.31 -0.15
N ARG A 104 1.29 -16.25 -0.90
CA ARG A 104 0.30 -15.99 -1.96
C ARG A 104 -1.12 -16.32 -1.54
N SER A 105 -1.36 -16.64 -0.28
CA SER A 105 -2.70 -16.92 0.23
C SER A 105 -3.62 -15.71 0.08
N LEU A 106 -4.62 -15.80 -0.80
CA LEU A 106 -5.66 -14.78 -0.95
C LEU A 106 -6.40 -14.52 0.37
N ALA A 107 -6.66 -15.58 1.15
CA ALA A 107 -7.29 -15.45 2.45
C ALA A 107 -6.42 -14.68 3.45
N GLY A 108 -5.11 -14.94 3.49
CA GLY A 108 -4.16 -14.21 4.33
C GLY A 108 -4.03 -12.75 3.92
N LEU A 109 -3.97 -12.46 2.63
CA LEU A 109 -3.88 -11.10 2.09
C LEU A 109 -5.15 -10.28 2.35
N LYS A 110 -6.34 -10.87 2.15
CA LYS A 110 -7.63 -10.23 2.47
C LYS A 110 -7.73 -9.92 3.95
N LEU A 111 -7.37 -10.87 4.81
CA LEU A 111 -7.38 -10.68 6.26
C LEU A 111 -6.39 -9.60 6.71
N LEU A 112 -5.21 -9.51 6.05
CA LEU A 112 -4.25 -8.43 6.28
C LEU A 112 -4.83 -7.08 5.91
N ALA A 113 -5.48 -6.96 4.75
CA ALA A 113 -6.12 -5.72 4.31
C ALA A 113 -7.23 -5.29 5.26
N GLU A 114 -8.10 -6.22 5.67
CA GLU A 114 -9.20 -5.95 6.62
C GLU A 114 -8.66 -5.48 7.98
N ALA A 115 -7.72 -6.21 8.58
CA ALA A 115 -7.11 -5.84 9.85
C ALA A 115 -6.40 -4.48 9.76
N SER A 116 -5.65 -4.22 8.70
CA SER A 116 -4.96 -2.95 8.49
C SER A 116 -5.92 -1.78 8.31
N SER A 117 -7.08 -2.01 7.71
CA SER A 117 -8.14 -1.01 7.59
C SER A 117 -8.73 -0.63 8.97
N GLU A 118 -8.90 -1.60 9.87
CA GLU A 118 -9.37 -1.33 11.24
C GLU A 118 -8.33 -0.54 12.07
N PHE A 119 -7.03 -0.64 11.76
CA PHE A 119 -5.96 0.16 12.36
C PHE A 119 -5.75 1.53 11.69
N ASP A 120 -6.48 1.81 10.60
CA ASP A 120 -6.28 3.02 9.78
C ASP A 120 -4.84 3.12 9.22
N TRP A 121 -4.38 2.01 8.58
CA TRP A 121 -3.10 1.90 7.87
C TRP A 121 -3.31 1.78 6.36
N PRO A 122 -3.62 2.87 5.68
CA PRO A 122 -4.05 2.83 4.27
C PRO A 122 -2.94 2.34 3.32
N GLU A 123 -1.68 2.62 3.59
CA GLU A 123 -0.57 2.11 2.78
C GLU A 123 -0.42 0.59 2.92
N THR A 124 -0.59 0.04 4.13
CA THR A 124 -0.55 -1.41 4.35
C THR A 124 -1.78 -2.09 3.72
N VAL A 125 -2.96 -1.45 3.73
CA VAL A 125 -4.13 -1.92 2.99
C VAL A 125 -3.83 -2.01 1.50
N ALA A 126 -3.32 -0.92 0.91
CA ALA A 126 -2.98 -0.88 -0.51
C ALA A 126 -1.91 -1.94 -0.86
N PHE A 127 -0.91 -2.13 -0.01
CA PHE A 127 0.11 -3.18 -0.19
C PHE A 127 -0.49 -4.58 -0.24
N ALA A 128 -1.43 -4.90 0.64
CA ALA A 128 -2.09 -6.20 0.65
C ALA A 128 -2.96 -6.41 -0.61
N LEU A 129 -3.70 -5.37 -1.03
CA LEU A 129 -4.54 -5.40 -2.23
C LEU A 129 -3.73 -5.45 -3.53
N GLU A 130 -2.55 -4.80 -3.60
CA GLU A 130 -1.60 -4.98 -4.72
C GLU A 130 -1.10 -6.42 -4.79
N ALA A 131 -0.82 -7.05 -3.65
CA ALA A 131 -0.43 -8.44 -3.62
C ALA A 131 -1.55 -9.40 -4.09
N ILE A 132 -2.82 -9.06 -3.85
CA ILE A 132 -3.97 -9.77 -4.43
C ILE A 132 -4.05 -9.53 -5.94
N ARG A 133 -3.83 -8.30 -6.41
CA ARG A 133 -3.81 -7.97 -7.84
C ARG A 133 -2.73 -8.72 -8.61
N GLU A 134 -1.57 -9.03 -8.01
CA GLU A 134 -0.55 -9.89 -8.62
C GLU A 134 -1.06 -11.31 -8.90
N ILE A 135 -2.04 -11.80 -8.14
CA ILE A 135 -2.63 -13.14 -8.26
C ILE A 135 -3.87 -13.12 -9.14
N GLU A 136 -4.72 -12.13 -8.94
CA GLU A 136 -6.00 -11.92 -9.62
C GLU A 136 -6.04 -10.52 -10.28
N PRO A 137 -5.34 -10.30 -11.40
CA PRO A 137 -5.12 -8.96 -11.97
C PRO A 137 -6.39 -8.27 -12.48
N GLU A 138 -7.43 -9.03 -12.82
CA GLU A 138 -8.69 -8.52 -13.35
C GLU A 138 -9.84 -8.55 -12.32
N ASN A 139 -9.53 -8.85 -11.06
CA ASN A 139 -10.55 -8.85 -10.01
C ASN A 139 -11.02 -7.42 -9.75
N ARG A 140 -12.21 -7.11 -10.28
CA ARG A 140 -12.82 -5.77 -10.23
C ARG A 140 -12.93 -5.23 -8.80
N ASP A 141 -13.45 -6.04 -7.89
CA ASP A 141 -13.70 -5.61 -6.52
C ASP A 141 -12.40 -5.31 -5.77
N ASN A 142 -11.37 -6.13 -6.02
CA ASN A 142 -10.04 -5.86 -5.48
C ASN A 142 -9.43 -4.58 -6.06
N LEU A 143 -9.58 -4.34 -7.37
CA LEU A 143 -9.07 -3.12 -8.00
C LEU A 143 -9.78 -1.87 -7.48
N LEU A 144 -11.11 -1.91 -7.28
CA LEU A 144 -11.84 -0.80 -6.67
C LEU A 144 -11.35 -0.52 -5.25
N ALA A 145 -11.26 -1.54 -4.42
CA ALA A 145 -10.75 -1.42 -3.05
C ALA A 145 -9.31 -0.87 -3.02
N LEU A 146 -8.46 -1.31 -3.96
CA LEU A 146 -7.09 -0.82 -4.11
C LEU A 146 -7.03 0.67 -4.48
N GLY A 147 -7.87 1.10 -5.41
CA GLY A 147 -7.95 2.52 -5.78
C GLY A 147 -8.41 3.42 -4.63
N GLU A 148 -9.40 2.97 -3.86
CA GLU A 148 -9.85 3.68 -2.65
C GLU A 148 -8.77 3.68 -1.56
N ALA A 149 -8.04 2.58 -1.36
CA ALA A 149 -6.93 2.51 -0.41
C ALA A 149 -5.80 3.48 -0.77
N TRP A 150 -5.47 3.62 -2.06
CA TRP A 150 -4.49 4.61 -2.52
C TRP A 150 -4.95 6.06 -2.30
N LEU A 151 -6.25 6.35 -2.44
CA LEU A 151 -6.79 7.66 -2.08
C LEU A 151 -6.68 7.92 -0.57
N ALA A 152 -7.01 6.92 0.25
CA ALA A 152 -6.89 7.03 1.71
C ALA A 152 -5.42 7.19 2.16
N ALA A 153 -4.47 6.67 1.37
CA ALA A 153 -3.04 6.82 1.58
C ALA A 153 -2.47 8.15 1.03
N ASP A 154 -3.33 9.05 0.56
CA ASP A 154 -2.93 10.32 -0.08
C ASP A 154 -2.00 10.13 -1.29
N LYS A 155 -2.28 9.10 -2.10
CA LYS A 155 -1.55 8.76 -3.32
C LYS A 155 -2.46 8.74 -4.54
N PRO A 156 -3.00 9.90 -4.95
CA PRO A 156 -3.99 9.99 -6.02
C PRO A 156 -3.47 9.50 -7.38
N ASP A 157 -2.18 9.63 -7.66
CA ASP A 157 -1.59 9.13 -8.90
C ASP A 157 -1.64 7.59 -9.02
N GLN A 158 -1.49 6.89 -7.90
CA GLN A 158 -1.64 5.43 -7.89
C GLN A 158 -3.11 5.03 -8.07
N SER A 159 -4.02 5.73 -7.40
CA SER A 159 -5.46 5.55 -7.57
C SER A 159 -5.90 5.77 -9.03
N LEU A 160 -5.39 6.81 -9.71
CA LEU A 160 -5.65 7.07 -11.12
C LEU A 160 -5.23 5.92 -12.02
N LYS A 161 -4.04 5.33 -11.78
CA LYS A 161 -3.57 4.16 -12.55
C LYS A 161 -4.49 2.96 -12.39
N VAL A 162 -5.01 2.74 -11.18
CA VAL A 162 -5.95 1.65 -10.90
C VAL A 162 -7.31 1.91 -11.55
N ALA A 163 -7.82 3.15 -11.47
CA ALA A 163 -9.06 3.54 -12.12
C ALA A 163 -8.98 3.41 -13.65
N ASP A 164 -7.85 3.76 -14.26
CA ASP A 164 -7.61 3.56 -15.69
C ASP A 164 -7.61 2.07 -16.06
N ALA A 165 -6.99 1.22 -15.23
CA ALA A 165 -7.02 -0.23 -15.44
C ALA A 165 -8.44 -0.79 -15.39
N LEU A 166 -9.27 -0.35 -14.43
CA LEU A 166 -10.68 -0.73 -14.33
C LEU A 166 -11.47 -0.29 -15.56
N LEU A 167 -11.28 0.95 -16.05
CA LEU A 167 -11.98 1.48 -17.22
C LEU A 167 -11.53 0.80 -18.52
N ARG A 168 -10.31 0.26 -18.57
CA ARG A 168 -9.90 -0.60 -19.70
C ARG A 168 -10.61 -1.94 -19.71
N LEU A 169 -10.91 -2.50 -18.52
CA LEU A 169 -11.70 -3.73 -18.41
C LEU A 169 -13.17 -3.47 -18.74
N ASN A 170 -13.74 -2.38 -18.23
CA ASN A 170 -15.11 -1.98 -18.48
C ASN A 170 -15.25 -0.44 -18.54
N PRO A 171 -15.31 0.15 -19.76
CA PRO A 171 -15.39 1.61 -19.93
C PRO A 171 -16.64 2.28 -19.34
N VAL A 172 -17.71 1.51 -19.14
CA VAL A 172 -19.00 2.00 -18.59
C VAL A 172 -19.15 1.73 -17.10
N ASP A 173 -18.11 1.30 -16.41
CA ASP A 173 -18.11 1.08 -14.96
C ASP A 173 -18.26 2.39 -14.20
N GLY A 174 -19.44 2.62 -13.61
CA GLY A 174 -19.75 3.86 -12.89
C GLY A 174 -18.89 4.08 -11.63
N GLU A 175 -18.49 3.00 -10.92
CA GLU A 175 -17.62 3.10 -9.74
C GLU A 175 -16.19 3.43 -10.14
N ALA A 176 -15.67 2.83 -11.21
CA ALA A 176 -14.36 3.17 -11.76
C ALA A 176 -14.31 4.62 -12.27
N GLN A 177 -15.38 5.11 -12.93
CA GLN A 177 -15.50 6.52 -13.33
C GLN A 177 -15.54 7.45 -12.12
N SER A 178 -16.24 7.06 -11.05
CA SER A 178 -16.28 7.82 -9.80
C SER A 178 -14.92 7.87 -9.13
N LEU A 179 -14.22 6.73 -9.06
CA LEU A 179 -12.84 6.65 -8.55
C LEU A 179 -11.89 7.55 -9.34
N MET A 180 -11.96 7.51 -10.66
CA MET A 180 -11.17 8.38 -11.55
C MET A 180 -11.39 9.86 -11.24
N ARG A 181 -12.67 10.28 -11.06
CA ARG A 181 -13.00 11.68 -10.71
C ARG A 181 -12.45 12.06 -9.33
N LYS A 182 -12.66 11.23 -8.30
CA LYS A 182 -12.15 11.47 -6.95
C LYS A 182 -10.62 11.63 -6.95
N ALA A 183 -9.92 10.72 -7.61
CA ALA A 183 -8.47 10.74 -7.70
C ALA A 183 -7.94 11.94 -8.50
N SER A 184 -8.62 12.36 -9.57
CA SER A 184 -8.27 13.56 -10.33
C SER A 184 -8.42 14.83 -9.48
N ILE A 185 -9.49 14.95 -8.71
CA ILE A 185 -9.70 16.06 -7.78
C ILE A 185 -8.61 16.07 -6.71
N ALA A 186 -8.36 14.94 -6.05
CA ALA A 186 -7.34 14.83 -5.01
C ALA A 186 -5.95 15.23 -5.54
N ARG A 187 -5.56 14.74 -6.72
CA ARG A 187 -4.30 15.12 -7.37
C ARG A 187 -4.21 16.63 -7.65
N THR A 188 -5.30 17.24 -8.13
CA THR A 188 -5.30 18.67 -8.42
C THR A 188 -5.23 19.50 -7.14
N THR A 189 -5.87 19.03 -6.06
CA THR A 189 -5.81 19.68 -4.75
C THR A 189 -4.40 19.57 -4.16
N ASP A 190 -3.76 18.41 -4.26
CA ASP A 190 -2.37 18.18 -3.82
C ASP A 190 -1.39 19.04 -4.63
N GLN A 191 -1.55 19.13 -5.95
CA GLN A 191 -0.79 20.04 -6.79
C GLN A 191 -1.18 21.51 -6.58
N GLY A 192 -2.38 21.79 -6.11
CA GLY A 192 -2.88 23.13 -5.77
C GLY A 192 -2.46 23.64 -4.41
N HIS A 193 -1.82 22.83 -3.58
CA HIS A 193 -1.05 23.26 -2.39
C HIS A 193 0.26 23.98 -2.73
N TRP A 194 0.41 24.39 -4.01
CA TRP A 194 1.36 25.43 -4.29
C TRP A 194 0.79 26.74 -3.72
N ASP A 195 1.41 27.21 -2.67
CA ASP A 195 1.27 28.49 -2.01
C ASP A 195 0.33 28.64 -0.83
N GLU A 196 0.63 27.98 0.24
CA GLU A 196 0.47 28.60 1.55
C GLU A 196 1.61 29.59 1.90
N GLY A 197 2.26 30.21 0.92
CA GLY A 197 3.38 31.13 1.12
C GLY A 197 3.48 32.35 0.22
N GLY A 198 2.63 32.47 -0.79
CA GLY A 198 2.63 33.63 -1.69
C GLY A 198 1.44 34.56 -1.43
N ASP A 199 1.69 35.78 -0.99
CA ASP A 199 0.65 36.82 -0.84
C ASP A 199 -0.08 36.97 -2.18
N TYR A 200 -1.43 36.85 -2.17
CA TYR A 200 -2.29 37.09 -3.34
C TYR A 200 -1.98 38.43 -4.05
N ARG A 201 -1.40 39.37 -3.32
CA ARG A 201 -0.93 40.65 -3.87
C ARG A 201 0.31 40.54 -4.77
N ASP A 202 1.17 39.55 -4.57
CA ASP A 202 2.35 39.36 -5.44
C ASP A 202 1.95 38.76 -6.79
N LYS A 203 0.93 37.86 -6.81
CA LYS A 203 0.36 37.33 -8.05
C LYS A 203 -0.36 38.41 -8.88
N LEU A 204 -1.03 39.34 -8.22
CA LEU A 204 -1.67 40.50 -8.91
C LEU A 204 -0.63 41.44 -9.51
N LYS A 205 0.58 41.55 -8.94
CA LYS A 205 1.66 42.33 -9.55
C LYS A 205 2.18 41.68 -10.82
N ASP A 206 2.45 40.36 -10.81
CA ASP A 206 2.92 39.62 -11.97
C ASP A 206 1.91 39.64 -13.12
N GLU A 207 0.60 39.52 -12.80
CA GLU A 207 -0.47 39.64 -13.80
C GLU A 207 -0.61 41.06 -14.38
N SER A 208 -0.43 42.06 -13.53
CA SER A 208 -0.45 43.49 -13.97
C SER A 208 0.78 43.85 -14.82
N GLU A 209 1.96 43.29 -14.54
CA GLU A 209 3.15 43.44 -15.34
C GLU A 209 3.05 42.68 -16.69
N SER A 210 2.45 41.48 -16.70
CA SER A 210 2.16 40.74 -17.93
C SER A 210 1.23 41.48 -18.86
N ILE A 211 0.14 42.06 -18.32
CA ILE A 211 -0.80 42.86 -19.08
C ILE A 211 -0.18 44.20 -19.59
N ALA A 212 0.75 44.77 -18.82
CA ALA A 212 1.48 45.97 -19.24
C ALA A 212 2.45 45.69 -20.39
N LEU A 213 3.14 44.52 -20.35
CA LEU A 213 4.04 44.07 -21.43
C LEU A 213 3.28 43.70 -22.70
N GLU A 214 2.09 43.10 -22.57
CA GLU A 214 1.25 42.73 -23.71
C GLU A 214 0.71 44.02 -24.44
N LYS A 215 0.39 45.08 -23.69
CA LYS A 215 0.00 46.36 -24.25
C LYS A 215 1.13 47.13 -24.93
N GLN A 216 2.39 46.90 -24.53
CA GLN A 216 3.57 47.51 -25.18
C GLN A 216 4.00 46.78 -26.45
N SER A 217 3.62 45.50 -26.62
CA SER A 217 3.99 44.70 -27.79
C SER A 217 2.94 44.69 -28.90
N ALA A 218 1.81 45.40 -28.77
CA ALA A 218 0.81 45.55 -29.84
C ALA A 218 1.32 46.53 -30.92
N PRO A 219 1.52 46.09 -32.18
CA PRO A 219 1.91 46.99 -33.26
C PRO A 219 0.77 47.97 -33.59
N ALA A 220 1.17 49.21 -33.84
CA ALA A 220 0.29 50.30 -34.28
C ALA A 220 -0.28 50.06 -35.68
#